data_fa4a84f75929dabacd059c0d401a373f
#
_entry.id   fa4a84f75929dabacd059c0d401a373f
#
_cell.length_a   1.000
_cell.length_b   1.000
_cell.length_c   1.000
_cell.angle_alpha   90.00
_cell.angle_beta   90.00
_cell.angle_gamma   90.00
#
_symmetry.space_group_name_H-M   'P 1'
#
loop_
_entity.id
_entity.type
_entity.pdbx_description
1 polymer ?
#
loop_
_entity_poly.entity_id
_entity_poly.type
_entity_poly.pdbx_seq_one_letter_code
_entity_poly.pdbx_strand_id
1 'polypeptide(L)'
;MSEAGYEQAFVKEAFDTNWIAPLGANVDGFEQELADHVGAKHVAALSSGTAAIHLALKAAGVTKGDQVICQSLTFAATVNPILYQGAVPIFVDSDAETWNMSPVHLRAALEKYPKAKAVIVVHLYGLAANLAEIMQICQEYQVTLIEDAAESLGTTYQGKYTGTFGDYGIYSFNGNKIITTSGGGALISDDQSKIETVKFWATQSRENERYYQHLEIGYNYRMSNILAGIGRGQLKVLNERIQKKRAIYQFYQEELSEFPNIQFMPENSWNEPNYWLSVIRLEGIDPSYLIEELEKEQIEARPVWKPMHLQPVFDSFDFIGGEVAESLFSSGVCLPSDTKMTDEELNRVVATIKRVMRYE
;
A
#
# COMPACT_ATOMS: atom_id res chain seq x y z
N MET A 1 10.39 -4.23 15.80
CA MET A 1 9.94 -3.38 16.92
C MET A 1 11.05 -2.38 17.20
N SER A 2 10.75 -1.25 17.89
CA SER A 2 11.76 -0.24 18.27
C SER A 2 12.73 -0.81 19.31
N GLU A 3 14.00 -0.41 19.26
CA GLU A 3 14.97 -0.78 20.30
C GLU A 3 14.70 -0.08 21.64
N ALA A 4 14.10 1.10 21.59
CA ALA A 4 13.72 1.87 22.76
C ALA A 4 12.47 1.37 23.50
N GLY A 5 11.77 0.34 22.96
CA GLY A 5 10.59 -0.26 23.60
C GLY A 5 9.36 0.66 23.67
N TYR A 6 9.24 1.63 22.77
CA TYR A 6 8.11 2.57 22.75
C TYR A 6 6.75 1.86 22.72
N GLU A 7 6.63 0.81 21.92
CA GLU A 7 5.39 0.04 21.76
C GLU A 7 4.98 -0.60 23.09
N GLN A 8 5.94 -1.13 23.83
CA GLN A 8 5.69 -1.80 25.13
C GLN A 8 5.14 -0.81 26.16
N ALA A 9 5.62 0.45 26.14
CA ALA A 9 5.12 1.48 27.04
C ALA A 9 3.64 1.79 26.78
N PHE A 10 3.23 1.99 25.54
CA PHE A 10 1.84 2.28 25.18
C PHE A 10 0.91 1.07 25.40
N VAL A 11 1.39 -0.16 25.11
CA VAL A 11 0.64 -1.39 25.39
C VAL A 11 0.45 -1.56 26.88
N LYS A 12 1.51 -1.33 27.70
CA LYS A 12 1.41 -1.40 29.14
C LYS A 12 0.40 -0.39 29.69
N GLU A 13 0.38 0.84 29.20
CA GLU A 13 -0.60 1.86 29.57
C GLU A 13 -2.04 1.40 29.32
N ALA A 14 -2.30 0.75 28.17
CA ALA A 14 -3.61 0.21 27.84
C ALA A 14 -4.06 -0.85 28.86
N PHE A 15 -3.15 -1.72 29.32
CA PHE A 15 -3.43 -2.71 30.37
C PHE A 15 -3.59 -2.07 31.75
N ASP A 16 -2.72 -1.17 32.14
CA ASP A 16 -2.76 -0.49 33.45
C ASP A 16 -4.07 0.30 33.63
N THR A 17 -4.57 0.91 32.54
CA THR A 17 -5.84 1.65 32.56
C THR A 17 -7.06 0.76 32.33
N ASN A 18 -6.86 -0.55 32.08
CA ASN A 18 -7.91 -1.51 31.70
C ASN A 18 -8.70 -1.06 30.45
N TRP A 19 -8.02 -0.45 29.47
CA TRP A 19 -8.64 0.09 28.27
C TRP A 19 -8.05 -0.55 27.00
N ILE A 20 -8.55 -1.76 26.66
CA ILE A 20 -8.05 -2.55 25.51
C ILE A 20 -9.03 -2.61 24.31
N ALA A 21 -10.24 -2.09 24.50
CA ALA A 21 -11.31 -2.08 23.49
C ALA A 21 -10.93 -1.27 22.22
N PRO A 22 -11.70 -1.33 21.12
CA PRO A 22 -11.39 -0.59 19.89
C PRO A 22 -11.76 0.92 19.99
N LEU A 23 -11.46 1.53 21.09
CA LEU A 23 -11.53 2.96 21.40
C LEU A 23 -10.59 3.26 22.58
N GLY A 24 -10.14 4.50 22.74
CA GLY A 24 -9.30 4.92 23.87
C GLY A 24 -8.13 5.81 23.45
N ALA A 25 -7.36 6.24 24.45
CA ALA A 25 -6.31 7.24 24.29
C ALA A 25 -5.25 6.90 23.23
N ASN A 26 -4.93 5.60 23.05
CA ASN A 26 -3.99 5.20 22.01
C ASN A 26 -4.59 5.29 20.61
N VAL A 27 -5.88 4.97 20.44
CA VAL A 27 -6.56 5.10 19.15
C VAL A 27 -6.61 6.57 18.73
N ASP A 28 -7.03 7.45 19.65
CA ASP A 28 -7.11 8.89 19.41
C ASP A 28 -5.72 9.48 19.14
N GLY A 29 -4.73 9.10 19.97
CA GLY A 29 -3.35 9.53 19.82
C GLY A 29 -2.72 9.04 18.50
N PHE A 30 -2.97 7.80 18.08
CA PHE A 30 -2.45 7.27 16.83
C PHE A 30 -3.06 7.98 15.61
N GLU A 31 -4.38 8.24 15.62
CA GLU A 31 -5.05 9.00 14.57
C GLU A 31 -4.46 10.41 14.43
N GLN A 32 -4.25 11.10 15.55
CA GLN A 32 -3.67 12.45 15.54
C GLN A 32 -2.19 12.46 15.13
N GLU A 33 -1.37 11.57 15.71
CA GLU A 33 0.06 11.47 15.41
C GLU A 33 0.31 11.08 13.95
N LEU A 34 -0.54 10.21 13.37
CA LEU A 34 -0.47 9.87 11.94
C LEU A 34 -0.90 11.06 11.08
N ALA A 35 -2.00 11.76 11.43
CA ALA A 35 -2.46 12.95 10.74
C ALA A 35 -1.36 14.02 10.68
N ASP A 36 -0.75 14.31 11.81
CA ASP A 36 0.34 15.29 11.94
C ASP A 36 1.56 14.89 11.09
N HIS A 37 1.90 13.58 11.08
CA HIS A 37 3.05 13.07 10.36
C HIS A 37 2.89 13.23 8.84
N VAL A 38 1.71 12.88 8.29
CA VAL A 38 1.48 12.90 6.83
C VAL A 38 0.86 14.20 6.33
N GLY A 39 0.51 15.12 7.23
CA GLY A 39 -0.15 16.38 6.88
C GLY A 39 -1.60 16.21 6.43
N ALA A 40 -2.28 15.16 6.88
CA ALA A 40 -3.71 14.95 6.66
C ALA A 40 -4.55 15.67 7.72
N LYS A 41 -5.80 16.03 7.41
CA LYS A 41 -6.67 16.68 8.40
C LYS A 41 -7.37 15.68 9.33
N HIS A 42 -7.84 14.57 8.77
CA HIS A 42 -8.64 13.60 9.52
C HIS A 42 -8.24 12.17 9.20
N VAL A 43 -8.21 11.34 10.23
CA VAL A 43 -7.80 9.93 10.17
C VAL A 43 -8.84 9.05 10.88
N ALA A 44 -9.10 7.88 10.34
CA ALA A 44 -9.79 6.79 11.01
C ALA A 44 -8.86 5.57 11.09
N ALA A 45 -8.45 5.20 12.29
CA ALA A 45 -7.69 3.97 12.53
C ALA A 45 -8.60 2.74 12.45
N LEU A 46 -8.23 1.78 11.61
CA LEU A 46 -9.05 0.63 11.22
C LEU A 46 -8.29 -0.69 11.41
N SER A 47 -9.01 -1.80 11.33
CA SER A 47 -8.47 -3.14 11.57
C SER A 47 -7.52 -3.64 10.46
N SER A 48 -7.56 -3.05 9.28
CA SER A 48 -6.67 -3.39 8.14
C SER A 48 -6.76 -2.35 7.02
N GLY A 49 -5.77 -2.33 6.12
CA GLY A 49 -5.86 -1.58 4.87
C GLY A 49 -7.04 -2.01 3.99
N THR A 50 -7.33 -3.32 3.96
CA THR A 50 -8.51 -3.87 3.25
C THR A 50 -9.81 -3.27 3.77
N ALA A 51 -9.98 -3.17 5.10
CA ALA A 51 -11.14 -2.53 5.72
C ALA A 51 -11.21 -1.03 5.36
N ALA A 52 -10.05 -0.36 5.28
CA ALA A 52 -9.98 1.05 4.89
C ALA A 52 -10.41 1.25 3.43
N ILE A 53 -9.92 0.43 2.49
CA ILE A 53 -10.36 0.48 1.07
C ILE A 53 -11.86 0.20 0.95
N HIS A 54 -12.37 -0.81 1.68
CA HIS A 54 -13.81 -1.14 1.67
C HIS A 54 -14.66 0.05 2.12
N LEU A 55 -14.29 0.70 3.21
CA LEU A 55 -15.03 1.87 3.71
C LEU A 55 -14.84 3.11 2.83
N ALA A 56 -13.68 3.28 2.18
CA ALA A 56 -13.47 4.35 1.19
C ALA A 56 -14.39 4.17 -0.02
N LEU A 57 -14.52 2.96 -0.56
CA LEU A 57 -15.46 2.65 -1.64
C LEU A 57 -16.92 2.91 -1.23
N LYS A 58 -17.31 2.48 -0.03
CA LYS A 58 -18.65 2.77 0.52
C LYS A 58 -18.87 4.28 0.64
N ALA A 59 -17.88 5.03 1.13
CA ALA A 59 -17.95 6.49 1.29
C ALA A 59 -17.92 7.24 -0.06
N ALA A 60 -17.31 6.66 -1.10
CA ALA A 60 -17.40 7.15 -2.48
C ALA A 60 -18.76 6.84 -3.14
N GLY A 61 -19.68 6.19 -2.44
CA GLY A 61 -21.01 5.84 -2.95
C GLY A 61 -20.99 4.67 -3.95
N VAL A 62 -19.96 3.83 -3.90
CA VAL A 62 -19.88 2.61 -4.73
C VAL A 62 -20.89 1.59 -4.24
N THR A 63 -21.70 1.09 -5.15
CA THR A 63 -22.76 0.10 -4.91
C THR A 63 -22.72 -1.02 -5.93
N LYS A 64 -23.61 -2.00 -5.76
CA LYS A 64 -23.69 -3.16 -6.66
C LYS A 64 -23.84 -2.77 -8.11
N GLY A 65 -22.94 -3.26 -8.95
CA GLY A 65 -22.93 -3.07 -10.42
C GLY A 65 -22.19 -1.81 -10.86
N ASP A 66 -21.76 -0.93 -9.96
CA ASP A 66 -20.90 0.21 -10.30
C ASP A 66 -19.52 -0.28 -10.77
N GLN A 67 -18.91 0.43 -11.72
CA GLN A 67 -17.53 0.17 -12.14
C GLN A 67 -16.55 0.94 -11.23
N VAL A 68 -15.45 0.27 -10.86
CA VAL A 68 -14.31 0.85 -10.18
C VAL A 68 -13.06 0.53 -10.97
N ILE A 69 -12.37 1.57 -11.42
CA ILE A 69 -11.11 1.41 -12.16
C ILE A 69 -9.98 1.23 -11.15
N CYS A 70 -9.14 0.23 -11.33
CA CYS A 70 -8.01 -0.04 -10.44
C CYS A 70 -6.78 -0.53 -11.19
N GLN A 71 -5.62 -0.31 -10.61
CA GLN A 71 -4.35 -0.81 -11.12
C GLN A 71 -4.34 -2.34 -11.11
N SER A 72 -3.84 -2.96 -12.20
CA SER A 72 -3.75 -4.41 -12.28
C SER A 72 -2.56 -4.99 -11.51
N LEU A 73 -1.40 -4.33 -11.57
CA LEU A 73 -0.22 -4.75 -10.81
C LEU A 73 -0.33 -4.23 -9.37
N THR A 74 -0.96 -5.02 -8.52
CA THR A 74 -1.22 -4.67 -7.13
C THR A 74 -1.44 -5.91 -6.27
N PHE A 75 -1.54 -5.71 -4.97
CA PHE A 75 -1.97 -6.75 -4.03
C PHE A 75 -3.50 -6.93 -4.08
N ALA A 76 -3.98 -8.15 -3.86
CA ALA A 76 -5.42 -8.48 -3.97
C ALA A 76 -6.33 -7.64 -3.03
N ALA A 77 -5.77 -7.08 -1.95
CA ALA A 77 -6.53 -6.23 -1.03
C ALA A 77 -7.02 -4.91 -1.66
N THR A 78 -6.40 -4.45 -2.74
CA THR A 78 -6.89 -3.30 -3.53
C THR A 78 -8.20 -3.63 -4.25
N VAL A 79 -8.34 -4.87 -4.73
CA VAL A 79 -9.43 -5.30 -5.63
C VAL A 79 -10.57 -5.98 -4.88
N ASN A 80 -10.26 -6.85 -3.91
CA ASN A 80 -11.28 -7.61 -3.18
C ASN A 80 -12.42 -6.74 -2.62
N PRO A 81 -12.17 -5.55 -2.03
CA PRO A 81 -13.23 -4.70 -1.52
C PRO A 81 -14.21 -4.17 -2.58
N ILE A 82 -13.78 -4.09 -3.85
CA ILE A 82 -14.68 -3.76 -4.96
C ILE A 82 -15.77 -4.83 -5.08
N LEU A 83 -15.36 -6.11 -5.02
CA LEU A 83 -16.31 -7.23 -5.04
C LEU A 83 -17.15 -7.31 -3.75
N TYR A 84 -16.62 -6.89 -2.59
CA TYR A 84 -17.41 -6.83 -1.35
C TYR A 84 -18.60 -5.86 -1.48
N GLN A 85 -18.45 -4.77 -2.25
CA GLN A 85 -19.55 -3.85 -2.59
C GLN A 85 -20.48 -4.40 -3.68
N GLY A 86 -20.14 -5.56 -4.28
CA GLY A 86 -20.84 -6.07 -5.47
C GLY A 86 -20.58 -5.25 -6.73
N ALA A 87 -19.56 -4.42 -6.72
CA ALA A 87 -19.12 -3.61 -7.84
C ALA A 87 -18.21 -4.41 -8.78
N VAL A 88 -17.89 -3.84 -9.93
CA VAL A 88 -17.14 -4.46 -11.02
C VAL A 88 -15.77 -3.80 -11.15
N PRO A 89 -14.67 -4.50 -10.91
CA PRO A 89 -13.34 -3.95 -11.16
C PRO A 89 -13.07 -3.85 -12.67
N ILE A 90 -12.44 -2.76 -13.09
CA ILE A 90 -11.86 -2.54 -14.41
C ILE A 90 -10.38 -2.35 -14.22
N PHE A 91 -9.58 -3.26 -14.74
CA PHE A 91 -8.14 -3.22 -14.55
C PHE A 91 -7.46 -2.32 -15.54
N VAL A 92 -6.45 -1.57 -15.07
CA VAL A 92 -5.60 -0.70 -15.88
C VAL A 92 -4.15 -1.15 -15.73
N ASP A 93 -3.44 -1.17 -16.86
CA ASP A 93 -2.03 -1.54 -16.90
C ASP A 93 -1.13 -0.50 -16.22
N SER A 94 0.08 -0.93 -15.95
CA SER A 94 1.15 -0.09 -15.43
C SER A 94 1.80 0.74 -16.54
N ASP A 95 2.50 1.77 -16.12
CA ASP A 95 3.40 2.56 -16.93
C ASP A 95 4.86 2.15 -16.61
N ALA A 96 5.71 2.15 -17.63
CA ALA A 96 7.08 1.69 -17.50
C ALA A 96 7.97 2.65 -16.67
N GLU A 97 7.60 3.94 -16.60
CA GLU A 97 8.37 4.97 -15.92
C GLU A 97 8.11 5.01 -14.41
N THR A 98 6.97 4.46 -13.97
CA THR A 98 6.56 4.48 -12.56
C THR A 98 6.24 3.11 -11.98
N TRP A 99 6.00 2.09 -12.82
CA TRP A 99 5.47 0.77 -12.51
C TRP A 99 4.05 0.81 -11.91
N ASN A 100 3.48 1.99 -11.78
CA ASN A 100 2.14 2.24 -11.26
C ASN A 100 1.14 2.46 -12.39
N MET A 101 -0.09 2.80 -12.07
CA MET A 101 -1.18 3.02 -13.03
C MET A 101 -0.77 3.95 -14.16
N SER A 102 -0.92 3.51 -15.39
CA SER A 102 -0.67 4.31 -16.59
C SER A 102 -1.75 5.39 -16.76
N PRO A 103 -1.40 6.69 -16.78
CA PRO A 103 -2.36 7.76 -17.06
C PRO A 103 -3.04 7.61 -18.42
N VAL A 104 -2.30 7.14 -19.43
CA VAL A 104 -2.83 6.91 -20.79
C VAL A 104 -3.93 5.84 -20.76
N HIS A 105 -3.69 4.72 -20.10
CA HIS A 105 -4.67 3.65 -20.00
C HIS A 105 -5.80 3.98 -19.04
N LEU A 106 -5.56 4.80 -18.00
CA LEU A 106 -6.62 5.34 -17.15
C LEU A 106 -7.61 6.18 -17.97
N ARG A 107 -7.09 7.08 -18.83
CA ARG A 107 -7.95 7.89 -19.72
C ARG A 107 -8.77 7.01 -20.64
N ALA A 108 -8.16 6.02 -21.30
CA ALA A 108 -8.87 5.07 -22.15
C ALA A 108 -9.94 4.26 -21.39
N ALA A 109 -9.66 3.90 -20.13
CA ALA A 109 -10.63 3.22 -19.28
C ALA A 109 -11.82 4.12 -18.95
N LEU A 110 -11.60 5.39 -18.62
CA LEU A 110 -12.66 6.35 -18.33
C LEU A 110 -13.46 6.75 -19.58
N GLU A 111 -12.85 6.78 -20.76
CA GLU A 111 -13.57 6.94 -22.04
C GLU A 111 -14.53 5.78 -22.30
N LYS A 112 -14.09 4.54 -22.02
CA LYS A 112 -14.92 3.34 -22.16
C LYS A 112 -15.96 3.21 -21.06
N TYR A 113 -15.64 3.62 -19.83
CA TYR A 113 -16.47 3.54 -18.63
C TYR A 113 -16.71 4.91 -17.99
N PRO A 114 -17.38 5.85 -18.67
CA PRO A 114 -17.52 7.25 -18.22
C PRO A 114 -18.40 7.41 -16.96
N LYS A 115 -19.00 6.33 -16.47
CA LYS A 115 -19.80 6.29 -15.26
C LYS A 115 -19.11 5.57 -14.10
N ALA A 116 -17.80 5.25 -14.25
CA ALA A 116 -17.03 4.68 -13.16
C ALA A 116 -17.13 5.56 -11.91
N LYS A 117 -17.33 4.95 -10.75
CA LYS A 117 -17.57 5.67 -9.48
C LYS A 117 -16.29 6.07 -8.78
N ALA A 118 -15.24 5.27 -8.92
CA ALA A 118 -13.97 5.52 -8.28
C ALA A 118 -12.82 4.99 -9.14
N VAL A 119 -11.66 5.60 -8.93
CA VAL A 119 -10.35 5.12 -9.37
C VAL A 119 -9.55 4.78 -8.13
N ILE A 120 -8.93 3.60 -8.08
CA ILE A 120 -7.97 3.22 -7.03
C ILE A 120 -6.58 3.17 -7.66
N VAL A 121 -5.74 4.14 -7.34
CA VAL A 121 -4.32 4.16 -7.69
C VAL A 121 -3.52 3.53 -6.55
N VAL A 122 -2.50 2.75 -6.89
CA VAL A 122 -1.58 2.15 -5.92
C VAL A 122 -0.22 2.83 -6.01
N HIS A 123 0.50 2.89 -4.90
CA HIS A 123 1.90 3.30 -4.85
C HIS A 123 2.76 2.07 -4.60
N LEU A 124 2.96 1.29 -5.68
CA LEU A 124 3.53 -0.04 -5.65
C LEU A 124 4.96 -0.04 -5.10
N TYR A 125 5.23 -0.93 -4.15
CA TYR A 125 6.54 -1.14 -3.51
C TYR A 125 7.17 0.11 -2.87
N GLY A 126 6.37 1.16 -2.71
CA GLY A 126 6.83 2.44 -2.16
C GLY A 126 7.18 3.49 -3.21
N LEU A 127 6.92 3.23 -4.50
CA LEU A 127 7.03 4.23 -5.58
C LEU A 127 5.73 5.01 -5.72
N ALA A 128 5.80 6.33 -5.82
CA ALA A 128 4.62 7.13 -6.12
C ALA A 128 4.20 6.96 -7.60
N ALA A 129 2.89 6.86 -7.85
CA ALA A 129 2.32 6.98 -9.19
C ALA A 129 2.49 8.41 -9.72
N ASN A 130 2.30 8.63 -11.02
CA ASN A 130 2.23 9.98 -11.61
C ASN A 130 0.93 10.69 -11.21
N LEU A 131 0.91 11.17 -9.96
CA LEU A 131 -0.28 11.74 -9.35
C LEU A 131 -0.77 13.00 -10.06
N ALA A 132 0.12 13.83 -10.63
CA ALA A 132 -0.30 15.05 -11.33
C ALA A 132 -1.23 14.74 -12.50
N GLU A 133 -0.85 13.79 -13.36
CA GLU A 133 -1.68 13.39 -14.50
C GLU A 133 -2.92 12.62 -14.07
N ILE A 134 -2.79 11.69 -13.12
CA ILE A 134 -3.91 10.89 -12.63
C ILE A 134 -4.98 11.78 -12.00
N MET A 135 -4.59 12.72 -11.15
CA MET A 135 -5.52 13.69 -10.53
C MET A 135 -6.21 14.56 -11.57
N GLN A 136 -5.46 15.07 -12.57
CA GLN A 136 -6.03 15.85 -13.66
C GLN A 136 -7.11 15.03 -14.40
N ILE A 137 -6.82 13.78 -14.76
CA ILE A 137 -7.77 12.90 -15.43
C ILE A 137 -9.00 12.66 -14.54
N CYS A 138 -8.81 12.33 -13.26
CA CYS A 138 -9.92 12.11 -12.33
C CYS A 138 -10.80 13.36 -12.20
N GLN A 139 -10.21 14.56 -12.19
CA GLN A 139 -10.95 15.83 -12.15
C GLN A 139 -11.75 16.08 -13.44
N GLU A 140 -11.15 15.82 -14.62
CA GLU A 140 -11.82 15.96 -15.92
C GLU A 140 -13.10 15.08 -16.01
N TYR A 141 -13.02 13.85 -15.48
CA TYR A 141 -14.14 12.90 -15.48
C TYR A 141 -15.02 12.97 -14.23
N GLN A 142 -14.69 13.84 -13.27
CA GLN A 142 -15.40 13.98 -11.98
C GLN A 142 -15.56 12.65 -11.23
N VAL A 143 -14.51 11.83 -11.24
CA VAL A 143 -14.49 10.52 -10.59
C VAL A 143 -13.68 10.60 -9.28
N THR A 144 -14.15 9.93 -8.23
CA THR A 144 -13.47 9.86 -6.93
C THR A 144 -12.12 9.14 -7.06
N LEU A 145 -11.06 9.76 -6.52
CA LEU A 145 -9.73 9.16 -6.45
C LEU A 145 -9.45 8.60 -5.05
N ILE A 146 -9.12 7.32 -4.99
CA ILE A 146 -8.67 6.61 -3.79
C ILE A 146 -7.20 6.24 -3.99
N GLU A 147 -6.33 6.63 -3.05
CA GLU A 147 -4.93 6.24 -3.05
C GLU A 147 -4.72 5.03 -2.13
N ASP A 148 -4.36 3.89 -2.69
CA ASP A 148 -3.83 2.77 -1.92
C ASP A 148 -2.34 3.01 -1.65
N ALA A 149 -2.06 3.69 -0.55
CA ALA A 149 -0.74 4.00 -0.04
C ALA A 149 -0.25 2.98 1.01
N ALA A 150 -0.82 1.76 0.99
CA ALA A 150 -0.48 0.69 1.94
C ALA A 150 1.00 0.30 1.97
N GLU A 151 1.77 0.68 0.94
CA GLU A 151 3.18 0.36 0.77
C GLU A 151 4.08 1.60 0.80
N SER A 152 3.47 2.79 0.77
CA SER A 152 4.19 4.04 0.53
C SER A 152 4.16 5.03 1.70
N LEU A 153 3.83 4.57 2.92
CA LEU A 153 3.93 5.47 4.09
C LEU A 153 5.37 6.01 4.22
N GLY A 154 5.50 7.32 4.15
CA GLY A 154 6.79 8.03 4.14
C GLY A 154 7.36 8.30 2.75
N THR A 155 6.71 7.83 1.68
CA THR A 155 7.01 8.26 0.31
C THR A 155 6.42 9.64 0.06
N THR A 156 7.16 10.51 -0.64
CA THR A 156 6.64 11.81 -1.08
C THR A 156 6.59 11.91 -2.60
N TYR A 157 5.57 12.61 -3.08
CA TYR A 157 5.43 13.07 -4.45
C TYR A 157 5.47 14.60 -4.43
N GLN A 158 6.48 15.20 -5.07
CA GLN A 158 6.72 16.66 -5.06
C GLN A 158 6.71 17.24 -3.63
N GLY A 159 7.31 16.53 -2.68
CA GLY A 159 7.44 16.96 -1.28
C GLY A 159 6.20 16.78 -0.40
N LYS A 160 5.10 16.23 -0.93
CA LYS A 160 3.87 15.91 -0.17
C LYS A 160 3.70 14.40 -0.08
N TYR A 161 3.29 13.88 1.08
CA TYR A 161 3.15 12.44 1.31
C TYR A 161 2.07 11.81 0.41
N THR A 162 2.37 10.67 -0.21
CA THR A 162 1.38 9.82 -0.89
C THR A 162 0.28 9.39 0.07
N GLY A 163 -0.93 9.21 -0.45
CA GLY A 163 -2.13 8.98 0.36
C GLY A 163 -2.86 10.26 0.77
N THR A 164 -2.31 11.46 0.44
CA THR A 164 -2.91 12.76 0.81
C THR A 164 -3.36 13.59 -0.39
N PHE A 165 -3.34 13.04 -1.59
CA PHE A 165 -3.70 13.74 -2.83
C PHE A 165 -5.13 13.46 -3.29
N GLY A 166 -5.60 12.22 -3.11
CA GLY A 166 -6.97 11.81 -3.48
C GLY A 166 -8.04 12.25 -2.49
N ASP A 167 -9.28 11.88 -2.77
CA ASP A 167 -10.41 12.08 -1.85
C ASP A 167 -10.26 11.23 -0.59
N TYR A 168 -9.63 10.06 -0.73
CA TYR A 168 -9.31 9.12 0.35
C TYR A 168 -7.92 8.55 0.15
N GLY A 169 -7.17 8.43 1.23
CA GLY A 169 -5.92 7.72 1.28
C GLY A 169 -5.95 6.56 2.27
N ILE A 170 -5.25 5.48 1.93
CA ILE A 170 -5.25 4.26 2.69
C ILE A 170 -3.82 3.93 3.11
N TYR A 171 -3.60 3.70 4.40
CA TYR A 171 -2.36 3.11 4.91
C TYR A 171 -2.62 1.73 5.51
N SER A 172 -1.60 0.88 5.49
CA SER A 172 -1.62 -0.45 6.10
C SER A 172 -0.50 -0.61 7.11
N PHE A 173 -0.84 -1.25 8.22
CA PHE A 173 0.09 -1.58 9.30
C PHE A 173 0.11 -3.10 9.53
N ASN A 174 -0.07 -3.89 8.46
CA ASN A 174 0.09 -5.34 8.52
C ASN A 174 1.53 -5.73 8.89
N GLY A 175 1.74 -6.99 9.28
CA GLY A 175 3.01 -7.48 9.83
C GLY A 175 4.26 -7.17 9.03
N ASN A 176 4.14 -7.12 7.69
CA ASN A 176 5.26 -6.91 6.76
C ASN A 176 5.41 -5.46 6.25
N LYS A 177 4.57 -4.52 6.69
CA LYS A 177 4.66 -3.12 6.22
C LYS A 177 5.82 -2.37 6.88
N ILE A 178 6.14 -1.18 6.37
CA ILE A 178 7.30 -0.38 6.82
C ILE A 178 7.29 -0.11 8.32
N ILE A 179 6.11 0.08 8.88
CA ILE A 179 5.79 -0.04 10.31
C ILE A 179 4.58 -0.96 10.48
N THR A 180 4.47 -1.60 11.62
CA THR A 180 3.43 -2.60 11.86
C THR A 180 2.73 -2.41 13.20
N THR A 181 1.43 -2.74 13.22
CA THR A 181 0.64 -2.96 14.43
C THR A 181 0.23 -4.42 14.57
N SER A 182 0.95 -5.38 13.95
CA SER A 182 0.55 -6.77 13.72
C SER A 182 -0.55 -6.88 12.65
N GLY A 183 -1.66 -6.23 12.85
CA GLY A 183 -2.73 -6.00 11.88
C GLY A 183 -3.31 -4.61 12.13
N GLY A 184 -3.59 -3.87 11.06
CA GLY A 184 -4.12 -2.53 11.16
C GLY A 184 -4.10 -1.80 9.83
N GLY A 185 -4.82 -0.70 9.76
CA GLY A 185 -4.85 0.22 8.65
C GLY A 185 -5.37 1.59 9.09
N ALA A 186 -5.34 2.53 8.20
CA ALA A 186 -5.96 3.82 8.38
C ALA A 186 -6.58 4.32 7.07
N LEU A 187 -7.68 5.03 7.19
CA LEU A 187 -8.27 5.81 6.12
C LEU A 187 -8.12 7.28 6.48
N ILE A 188 -7.64 8.07 5.54
CA ILE A 188 -7.47 9.52 5.69
C ILE A 188 -8.30 10.28 4.66
N SER A 189 -8.75 11.45 5.01
CA SER A 189 -9.42 12.41 4.12
C SER A 189 -9.33 13.81 4.71
N ASP A 190 -9.41 14.80 3.85
CA ASP A 190 -9.53 16.21 4.26
C ASP A 190 -10.95 16.61 4.67
N ASP A 191 -11.93 15.73 4.44
CA ASP A 191 -13.35 15.92 4.77
C ASP A 191 -13.69 15.22 6.10
N GLN A 192 -13.93 16.02 7.14
CA GLN A 192 -14.30 15.54 8.47
C GLN A 192 -15.55 14.65 8.45
N SER A 193 -16.57 15.05 7.70
CA SER A 193 -17.85 14.33 7.68
C SER A 193 -17.71 12.91 7.10
N LYS A 194 -16.83 12.75 6.12
CA LYS A 194 -16.49 11.44 5.56
C LYS A 194 -15.81 10.54 6.58
N ILE A 195 -14.84 11.09 7.34
CA ILE A 195 -14.13 10.32 8.38
C ILE A 195 -15.06 9.96 9.54
N GLU A 196 -15.93 10.86 9.98
CA GLU A 196 -16.95 10.56 11.00
C GLU A 196 -17.88 9.44 10.54
N THR A 197 -18.34 9.49 9.29
CA THR A 197 -19.16 8.42 8.68
C THR A 197 -18.42 7.09 8.61
N VAL A 198 -17.15 7.09 8.23
CA VAL A 198 -16.30 5.89 8.22
C VAL A 198 -16.17 5.30 9.63
N LYS A 199 -15.94 6.14 10.65
CA LYS A 199 -15.86 5.70 12.05
C LYS A 199 -17.19 5.12 12.54
N PHE A 200 -18.31 5.71 12.15
CA PHE A 200 -19.65 5.21 12.45
C PHE A 200 -19.87 3.81 11.84
N TRP A 201 -19.57 3.63 10.56
CA TRP A 201 -19.66 2.32 9.91
C TRP A 201 -18.70 1.29 10.51
N ALA A 202 -17.50 1.71 10.88
CA ALA A 202 -16.49 0.83 11.48
C ALA A 202 -16.88 0.34 12.90
N THR A 203 -17.89 0.95 13.52
CA THR A 203 -18.47 0.60 14.82
C THR A 203 -19.89 0.06 14.70
N GLN A 204 -20.15 -0.76 13.70
CA GLN A 204 -21.40 -1.44 13.39
C GLN A 204 -22.57 -0.50 13.05
N SER A 205 -22.35 0.75 12.69
CA SER A 205 -23.41 1.75 12.43
C SER A 205 -24.42 1.85 13.60
N ARG A 206 -23.87 1.87 14.81
CA ARG A 206 -24.70 1.98 16.02
C ARG A 206 -25.15 3.40 16.22
N GLU A 207 -26.48 3.61 16.26
CA GLU A 207 -27.10 4.88 16.54
C GLU A 207 -26.88 5.35 18.00
N ASN A 208 -26.95 6.66 18.21
CA ASN A 208 -26.79 7.25 19.54
C ASN A 208 -28.10 7.16 20.35
N GLU A 209 -28.54 5.93 20.62
CA GLU A 209 -29.73 5.63 21.41
C GLU A 209 -29.35 4.87 22.70
N ARG A 210 -30.28 4.85 23.69
CA ARG A 210 -30.09 4.11 24.94
C ARG A 210 -30.11 2.60 24.76
N TYR A 211 -30.65 2.13 23.65
CA TYR A 211 -30.70 0.75 23.20
C TYR A 211 -29.94 0.57 21.90
N TYR A 212 -29.61 -0.66 21.53
CA TYR A 212 -28.94 -0.93 20.27
C TYR A 212 -29.93 -0.73 19.12
N GLN A 213 -29.65 0.27 18.29
CA GLN A 213 -30.38 0.56 17.06
C GLN A 213 -29.41 0.73 15.91
N HIS A 214 -29.75 0.18 14.76
CA HIS A 214 -28.98 0.23 13.54
C HIS A 214 -29.94 0.55 12.38
N LEU A 215 -29.75 1.69 11.73
CA LEU A 215 -30.53 2.09 10.56
C LEU A 215 -29.87 1.63 9.25
N GLU A 216 -28.58 1.31 9.30
CA GLU A 216 -27.82 0.79 8.17
C GLU A 216 -26.80 -0.26 8.64
N ILE A 217 -26.28 -1.03 7.65
CA ILE A 217 -25.28 -2.06 7.93
C ILE A 217 -23.92 -1.41 8.18
N GLY A 218 -23.32 -1.75 9.31
CA GLY A 218 -21.96 -1.39 9.67
C GLY A 218 -21.05 -2.62 9.83
N TYR A 219 -19.82 -2.38 10.29
CA TYR A 219 -18.75 -3.36 10.33
C TYR A 219 -18.02 -3.28 11.68
N ASN A 220 -17.34 -4.34 12.06
CA ASN A 220 -16.43 -4.34 13.20
C ASN A 220 -14.99 -4.09 12.68
N TYR A 221 -14.70 -2.85 12.27
CA TYR A 221 -13.47 -2.49 11.57
C TYR A 221 -12.60 -1.48 12.33
N ARG A 222 -12.94 -1.12 13.57
CA ARG A 222 -12.07 -0.22 14.36
C ARG A 222 -10.80 -0.93 14.84
N MET A 223 -9.70 -0.20 14.90
CA MET A 223 -8.45 -0.67 15.50
C MET A 223 -8.60 -0.73 17.04
N SER A 224 -8.04 -1.77 17.67
CA SER A 224 -8.02 -1.85 19.15
C SER A 224 -7.02 -0.86 19.75
N ASN A 225 -7.25 -0.47 21.01
CA ASN A 225 -6.38 0.44 21.74
C ASN A 225 -4.96 -0.13 21.96
N ILE A 226 -4.83 -1.47 22.01
CA ILE A 226 -3.53 -2.15 22.07
C ILE A 226 -2.76 -1.98 20.77
N LEU A 227 -3.39 -2.27 19.63
CA LEU A 227 -2.75 -2.16 18.32
C LEU A 227 -2.40 -0.71 17.99
N ALA A 228 -3.27 0.22 18.35
CA ALA A 228 -2.99 1.65 18.21
C ALA A 228 -1.77 2.08 19.06
N GLY A 229 -1.62 1.54 20.27
CA GLY A 229 -0.44 1.76 21.10
C GLY A 229 0.85 1.26 20.46
N ILE A 230 0.81 0.10 19.80
CA ILE A 230 1.94 -0.37 18.98
C ILE A 230 2.22 0.62 17.85
N GLY A 231 1.19 1.08 17.15
CA GLY A 231 1.29 2.05 16.05
C GLY A 231 1.95 3.37 16.47
N ARG A 232 1.57 3.93 17.62
CA ARG A 232 2.19 5.13 18.20
C ARG A 232 3.69 4.93 18.46
N GLY A 233 4.06 3.78 19.01
CA GLY A 233 5.47 3.42 19.20
C GLY A 233 6.23 3.30 17.89
N GLN A 234 5.63 2.70 16.89
CA GLN A 234 6.22 2.50 15.56
C GLN A 234 6.34 3.81 14.76
N LEU A 235 5.39 4.75 14.87
CA LEU A 235 5.51 6.07 14.24
C LEU A 235 6.76 6.83 14.70
N LYS A 236 7.20 6.65 15.95
CA LYS A 236 8.42 7.30 16.48
C LYS A 236 9.70 6.86 15.76
N VAL A 237 9.71 5.69 15.16
CA VAL A 237 10.87 5.14 14.44
C VAL A 237 10.66 5.05 12.92
N LEU A 238 9.57 5.57 12.40
CA LEU A 238 9.25 5.49 10.97
C LEU A 238 10.36 6.07 10.09
N ASN A 239 10.85 7.26 10.41
CA ASN A 239 11.92 7.90 9.63
C ASN A 239 13.21 7.06 9.62
N GLU A 240 13.56 6.44 10.73
CA GLU A 240 14.70 5.51 10.81
C GLU A 240 14.48 4.30 9.90
N ARG A 241 13.25 3.75 9.87
CA ARG A 241 12.90 2.62 8.98
C ARG A 241 13.00 3.01 7.51
N ILE A 242 12.51 4.20 7.14
CA ILE A 242 12.63 4.72 5.77
C ILE A 242 14.09 4.84 5.36
N GLN A 243 14.93 5.45 6.19
CA GLN A 243 16.35 5.61 5.88
C GLN A 243 17.07 4.26 5.71
N LYS A 244 16.77 3.27 6.57
CA LYS A 244 17.31 1.92 6.43
C LYS A 244 16.86 1.24 5.13
N LYS A 245 15.60 1.38 4.75
CA LYS A 245 15.08 0.84 3.49
C LYS A 245 15.77 1.47 2.28
N ARG A 246 15.93 2.78 2.27
CA ARG A 246 16.66 3.52 1.23
C ARG A 246 18.12 3.07 1.14
N ALA A 247 18.80 2.92 2.27
CA ALA A 247 20.18 2.45 2.31
C ALA A 247 20.33 1.01 1.76
N ILE A 248 19.40 0.11 2.08
CA ILE A 248 19.40 -1.27 1.54
C ILE A 248 19.22 -1.25 0.01
N TYR A 249 18.27 -0.46 -0.50
CA TYR A 249 18.05 -0.32 -1.95
C TYR A 249 19.29 0.23 -2.65
N GLN A 250 19.85 1.32 -2.12
CA GLN A 250 21.06 1.93 -2.65
C GLN A 250 22.26 0.96 -2.64
N PHE A 251 22.42 0.19 -1.57
CA PHE A 251 23.46 -0.84 -1.50
C PHE A 251 23.32 -1.88 -2.63
N TYR A 252 22.11 -2.39 -2.89
CA TYR A 252 21.90 -3.30 -4.02
C TYR A 252 22.20 -2.62 -5.36
N GLN A 253 21.80 -1.38 -5.53
CA GLN A 253 22.01 -0.61 -6.75
C GLN A 253 23.51 -0.42 -7.02
N GLU A 254 24.29 -0.03 -6.01
CA GLU A 254 25.73 0.17 -6.11
C GLU A 254 26.44 -1.17 -6.41
N GLU A 255 26.16 -2.22 -5.65
CA GLU A 255 26.85 -3.50 -5.75
C GLU A 255 26.52 -4.31 -7.01
N LEU A 256 25.34 -4.10 -7.59
CA LEU A 256 24.89 -4.82 -8.79
C LEU A 256 24.97 -3.97 -10.08
N SER A 257 25.49 -2.76 -9.99
CA SER A 257 25.63 -1.83 -11.13
C SER A 257 26.49 -2.33 -12.30
N GLU A 258 27.37 -3.30 -12.04
CA GLU A 258 28.21 -3.92 -13.06
C GLU A 258 27.43 -4.82 -14.05
N PHE A 259 26.18 -5.20 -13.74
CA PHE A 259 25.36 -6.09 -14.55
C PHE A 259 24.32 -5.31 -15.37
N PRO A 260 24.52 -5.12 -16.67
CA PRO A 260 23.62 -4.32 -17.51
C PRO A 260 22.25 -4.99 -17.72
N ASN A 261 22.14 -6.30 -17.47
CA ASN A 261 20.90 -7.08 -17.52
C ASN A 261 20.10 -7.05 -16.22
N ILE A 262 20.53 -6.28 -15.21
CA ILE A 262 19.74 -5.95 -14.03
C ILE A 262 19.21 -4.53 -14.18
N GLN A 263 17.90 -4.39 -14.20
CA GLN A 263 17.22 -3.09 -14.13
C GLN A 263 16.65 -2.87 -12.72
N PHE A 264 16.89 -1.69 -12.18
CA PHE A 264 16.36 -1.27 -10.89
C PHE A 264 15.01 -0.59 -11.02
N MET A 265 14.35 -0.37 -9.88
CA MET A 265 13.11 0.40 -9.81
C MET A 265 13.31 1.80 -10.40
N PRO A 266 12.31 2.34 -11.12
CA PRO A 266 12.47 3.64 -11.78
C PRO A 266 12.68 4.77 -10.76
N GLU A 267 13.55 5.71 -11.13
CA GLU A 267 13.83 6.92 -10.37
C GLU A 267 13.24 8.13 -11.08
N ASN A 268 12.47 8.91 -10.37
CA ASN A 268 11.82 10.12 -10.86
C ASN A 268 12.15 11.28 -9.92
N SER A 269 12.51 12.45 -10.46
CA SER A 269 12.93 13.61 -9.67
C SER A 269 11.83 14.20 -8.76
N TRP A 270 10.60 13.81 -8.98
CA TRP A 270 9.43 14.24 -8.21
C TRP A 270 9.01 13.21 -7.13
N ASN A 271 9.69 12.06 -7.06
CA ASN A 271 9.36 10.95 -6.18
C ASN A 271 10.51 10.69 -5.20
N GLU A 272 10.23 10.72 -3.90
CA GLU A 272 11.16 10.27 -2.86
C GLU A 272 10.62 8.98 -2.22
N PRO A 273 10.91 7.80 -2.82
CA PRO A 273 10.32 6.54 -2.37
C PRO A 273 10.83 6.11 -1.00
N ASN A 274 9.99 5.36 -0.28
CA ASN A 274 10.41 4.69 0.93
C ASN A 274 11.13 3.36 0.67
N TYR A 275 11.04 2.83 -0.58
CA TYR A 275 11.54 1.52 -0.98
C TYR A 275 11.12 0.40 -0.02
N TRP A 276 9.80 0.30 0.24
CA TRP A 276 9.25 -0.75 1.10
C TRP A 276 9.79 -2.13 0.74
N LEU A 277 9.87 -2.45 -0.55
CA LEU A 277 10.62 -3.58 -1.09
C LEU A 277 11.67 -3.08 -2.09
N SER A 278 12.83 -3.72 -2.09
CA SER A 278 13.85 -3.56 -3.14
C SER A 278 13.53 -4.52 -4.27
N VAL A 279 13.26 -4.00 -5.47
CA VAL A 279 12.85 -4.81 -6.62
C VAL A 279 13.81 -4.60 -7.77
N ILE A 280 14.18 -5.69 -8.44
CA ILE A 280 14.97 -5.68 -9.68
C ILE A 280 14.20 -6.39 -10.79
N ARG A 281 14.52 -6.06 -12.03
CA ARG A 281 14.12 -6.81 -13.22
C ARG A 281 15.33 -7.46 -13.86
N LEU A 282 15.14 -8.64 -14.41
CA LEU A 282 16.18 -9.42 -15.08
C LEU A 282 15.91 -9.46 -16.58
N GLU A 283 16.89 -9.09 -17.41
CA GLU A 283 16.82 -9.25 -18.85
C GLU A 283 17.53 -10.53 -19.28
N GLY A 284 16.81 -11.41 -19.99
CA GLY A 284 17.37 -12.65 -20.53
C GLY A 284 17.57 -13.77 -19.50
N ILE A 285 17.22 -13.57 -18.24
CA ILE A 285 17.34 -14.57 -17.17
C ILE A 285 15.95 -14.81 -16.57
N ASP A 286 15.59 -16.09 -16.39
CA ASP A 286 14.36 -16.46 -15.69
C ASP A 286 14.46 -16.07 -14.19
N PRO A 287 13.58 -15.19 -13.68
CA PRO A 287 13.55 -14.87 -12.25
C PRO A 287 13.46 -16.07 -11.33
N SER A 288 12.78 -17.13 -11.75
CA SER A 288 12.64 -18.36 -10.97
C SER A 288 14.01 -19.01 -10.69
N TYR A 289 14.92 -18.97 -11.66
CA TYR A 289 16.27 -19.50 -11.47
C TYR A 289 17.06 -18.72 -10.40
N LEU A 290 17.01 -17.39 -10.44
CA LEU A 290 17.63 -16.58 -9.38
C LEU A 290 17.03 -16.87 -8.00
N ILE A 291 15.69 -16.96 -7.93
CA ILE A 291 14.99 -17.25 -6.68
C ILE A 291 15.38 -18.61 -6.12
N GLU A 292 15.47 -19.65 -6.96
CA GLU A 292 15.92 -20.99 -6.56
C GLU A 292 17.38 -21.00 -6.07
N GLU A 293 18.26 -20.25 -6.71
CA GLU A 293 19.67 -20.13 -6.26
C GLU A 293 19.79 -19.40 -4.92
N LEU A 294 18.97 -18.36 -4.69
CA LEU A 294 18.87 -17.68 -3.41
C LEU A 294 18.31 -18.62 -2.33
N GLU A 295 17.28 -19.41 -2.66
CA GLU A 295 16.67 -20.36 -1.72
C GLU A 295 17.67 -21.45 -1.27
N LYS A 296 18.56 -21.93 -2.16
CA LYS A 296 19.64 -22.87 -1.80
C LYS A 296 20.57 -22.29 -0.73
N GLU A 297 20.74 -20.98 -0.72
CA GLU A 297 21.51 -20.25 0.29
C GLU A 297 20.66 -19.82 1.50
N GLN A 298 19.42 -20.31 1.61
CA GLN A 298 18.45 -19.90 2.65
C GLN A 298 18.16 -18.39 2.66
N ILE A 299 18.10 -17.79 1.47
CA ILE A 299 17.74 -16.40 1.24
C ILE A 299 16.36 -16.36 0.59
N GLU A 300 15.39 -15.72 1.25
CA GLU A 300 14.05 -15.59 0.71
C GLU A 300 13.98 -14.42 -0.29
N ALA A 301 13.64 -14.71 -1.53
CA ALA A 301 13.24 -13.76 -2.55
C ALA A 301 11.86 -14.15 -3.12
N ARG A 302 11.17 -13.22 -3.75
CA ARG A 302 9.83 -13.46 -4.30
C ARG A 302 9.73 -12.88 -5.71
N PRO A 303 8.95 -13.47 -6.61
CA PRO A 303 8.63 -12.80 -7.87
C PRO A 303 7.85 -11.51 -7.60
N VAL A 304 7.92 -10.56 -8.51
CA VAL A 304 6.96 -9.45 -8.58
C VAL A 304 5.55 -10.02 -8.63
N TRP A 305 4.58 -9.33 -8.08
CA TRP A 305 3.23 -9.86 -7.98
C TRP A 305 2.62 -10.16 -9.34
N LYS A 306 1.88 -11.26 -9.39
CA LYS A 306 1.09 -11.61 -10.58
C LYS A 306 -0.03 -10.58 -10.74
N PRO A 307 -0.15 -9.90 -11.90
CA PRO A 307 -1.20 -8.93 -12.16
C PRO A 307 -2.60 -9.48 -11.89
N MET A 308 -3.50 -8.63 -11.40
CA MET A 308 -4.84 -9.05 -10.99
C MET A 308 -5.68 -9.59 -12.15
N HIS A 309 -5.57 -9.01 -13.35
CA HIS A 309 -6.28 -9.53 -14.54
C HIS A 309 -5.84 -10.95 -14.96
N LEU A 310 -4.67 -11.42 -14.51
CA LEU A 310 -4.20 -12.79 -14.72
C LEU A 310 -4.59 -13.75 -13.59
N GLN A 311 -5.19 -13.25 -12.50
CA GLN A 311 -5.65 -14.11 -11.42
C GLN A 311 -6.93 -14.83 -11.80
N PRO A 312 -7.04 -16.16 -11.57
CA PRO A 312 -8.24 -16.94 -11.98
C PRO A 312 -9.55 -16.39 -11.44
N VAL A 313 -9.54 -15.75 -10.27
CA VAL A 313 -10.72 -15.15 -9.64
C VAL A 313 -11.18 -13.87 -10.34
N PHE A 314 -10.33 -13.26 -11.17
CA PHE A 314 -10.58 -11.97 -11.82
C PHE A 314 -10.51 -12.05 -13.36
N ASP A 315 -10.31 -13.21 -13.96
CA ASP A 315 -10.11 -13.42 -15.40
C ASP A 315 -11.29 -13.01 -16.29
N SER A 316 -12.48 -12.87 -15.69
CA SER A 316 -13.70 -12.44 -16.38
C SER A 316 -13.90 -10.93 -16.44
N PHE A 317 -13.04 -10.14 -15.75
CA PHE A 317 -13.15 -8.69 -15.72
C PHE A 317 -12.27 -8.02 -16.79
N ASP A 318 -12.67 -6.83 -17.20
CA ASP A 318 -12.00 -6.08 -18.26
C ASP A 318 -10.62 -5.58 -17.84
N PHE A 319 -9.69 -5.64 -18.80
CA PHE A 319 -8.36 -5.08 -18.68
C PHE A 319 -8.11 -4.07 -19.81
N ILE A 320 -7.60 -2.90 -19.47
CA ILE A 320 -7.27 -1.81 -20.40
C ILE A 320 -5.77 -1.55 -20.29
N GLY A 321 -5.02 -1.92 -21.31
CA GLY A 321 -3.57 -1.72 -21.28
C GLY A 321 -2.80 -2.44 -22.35
N GLY A 322 -1.49 -2.52 -22.13
CA GLY A 322 -0.52 -3.25 -22.93
C GLY A 322 0.00 -4.48 -22.19
N GLU A 323 1.33 -4.54 -22.01
CA GLU A 323 2.04 -5.70 -21.47
C GLU A 323 2.99 -5.33 -20.31
N VAL A 324 2.93 -4.09 -19.78
CA VAL A 324 3.92 -3.61 -18.81
C VAL A 324 3.81 -4.38 -17.49
N ALA A 325 2.61 -4.54 -16.96
CA ALA A 325 2.39 -5.28 -15.72
C ALA A 325 2.80 -6.76 -15.86
N GLU A 326 2.50 -7.39 -17.01
CA GLU A 326 2.90 -8.77 -17.31
C GLU A 326 4.41 -8.90 -17.46
N SER A 327 5.05 -7.94 -18.13
CA SER A 327 6.52 -7.89 -18.29
C SER A 327 7.22 -7.73 -16.93
N LEU A 328 6.68 -6.86 -16.03
CA LEU A 328 7.20 -6.69 -14.69
C LEU A 328 7.08 -7.98 -13.86
N PHE A 329 5.96 -8.68 -13.97
CA PHE A 329 5.76 -9.97 -13.29
C PHE A 329 6.71 -11.05 -13.82
N SER A 330 6.86 -11.16 -15.15
CA SER A 330 7.68 -12.20 -15.78
C SER A 330 9.18 -12.01 -15.63
N SER A 331 9.64 -10.81 -15.29
CA SER A 331 11.07 -10.47 -15.19
C SER A 331 11.50 -9.98 -13.81
N GLY A 332 10.57 -9.73 -12.90
CA GLY A 332 10.85 -9.01 -11.66
C GLY A 332 11.07 -9.91 -10.44
N VAL A 333 11.99 -9.52 -9.57
CA VAL A 333 12.31 -10.17 -8.30
C VAL A 333 12.33 -9.14 -7.17
N CYS A 334 11.59 -9.43 -6.11
CA CYS A 334 11.65 -8.71 -4.85
C CYS A 334 12.77 -9.30 -3.98
N LEU A 335 13.78 -8.50 -3.69
CA LEU A 335 14.94 -8.88 -2.88
C LEU A 335 14.65 -8.70 -1.38
N PRO A 336 15.38 -9.42 -0.50
CA PRO A 336 15.33 -9.20 0.94
C PRO A 336 15.59 -7.74 1.28
N SER A 337 14.73 -7.14 2.08
CA SER A 337 14.85 -5.72 2.46
C SER A 337 14.35 -5.44 3.89
N ASP A 338 14.55 -6.39 4.82
CA ASP A 338 14.25 -6.17 6.23
C ASP A 338 15.21 -5.12 6.83
N THR A 339 14.67 -4.18 7.58
CA THR A 339 15.46 -3.11 8.22
C THR A 339 16.41 -3.60 9.32
N LYS A 340 16.38 -4.89 9.68
CA LYS A 340 17.30 -5.53 10.61
C LYS A 340 18.43 -6.29 9.93
N MET A 341 18.45 -6.34 8.60
CA MET A 341 19.55 -6.99 7.88
C MET A 341 20.88 -6.35 8.25
N THR A 342 21.85 -7.22 8.52
CA THR A 342 23.25 -6.84 8.74
C THR A 342 23.98 -6.68 7.41
N ASP A 343 25.12 -5.99 7.43
CA ASP A 343 25.98 -5.87 6.25
C ASP A 343 26.45 -7.25 5.73
N GLU A 344 26.67 -8.22 6.63
CA GLU A 344 27.00 -9.59 6.26
C GLU A 344 25.88 -10.28 5.49
N GLU A 345 24.62 -10.13 5.94
CA GLU A 345 23.45 -10.67 5.26
C GLU A 345 23.24 -10.02 3.90
N LEU A 346 23.38 -8.69 3.81
CA LEU A 346 23.30 -7.96 2.54
C LEU A 346 24.39 -8.42 1.55
N ASN A 347 25.63 -8.52 2.00
CA ASN A 347 26.76 -9.02 1.18
C ASN A 347 26.52 -10.47 0.71
N ARG A 348 25.91 -11.33 1.53
CA ARG A 348 25.58 -12.70 1.14
C ARG A 348 24.55 -12.75 0.03
N VAL A 349 23.51 -11.89 0.08
CA VAL A 349 22.53 -11.76 -1.01
C VAL A 349 23.21 -11.34 -2.30
N VAL A 350 24.01 -10.27 -2.25
CA VAL A 350 24.73 -9.74 -3.42
C VAL A 350 25.71 -10.77 -4.00
N ALA A 351 26.47 -11.46 -3.16
CA ALA A 351 27.41 -12.50 -3.62
C ALA A 351 26.69 -13.62 -4.38
N THR A 352 25.51 -14.03 -3.91
CA THR A 352 24.71 -15.05 -4.59
C THR A 352 24.19 -14.54 -5.93
N ILE A 353 23.66 -13.32 -5.99
CA ILE A 353 23.21 -12.70 -7.24
C ILE A 353 24.39 -12.58 -8.23
N LYS A 354 25.53 -12.02 -7.81
CA LYS A 354 26.73 -11.90 -8.65
C LYS A 354 27.21 -13.24 -9.20
N ARG A 355 27.13 -14.30 -8.40
CA ARG A 355 27.44 -15.66 -8.84
C ARG A 355 26.52 -16.07 -9.99
N VAL A 356 25.21 -15.95 -9.81
CA VAL A 356 24.21 -16.30 -10.83
C VAL A 356 24.44 -15.51 -12.12
N MET A 357 24.60 -14.19 -12.01
CA MET A 357 24.75 -13.28 -13.16
C MET A 357 26.04 -13.50 -13.97
N ARG A 358 27.08 -14.14 -13.42
CA ARG A 358 28.35 -14.43 -14.12
C ARG A 358 28.37 -15.76 -14.83
N TYR A 359 27.44 -16.66 -14.55
CA TYR A 359 27.35 -17.98 -15.18
C TYR A 359 26.34 -18.04 -16.33
N GLU A 360 25.54 -16.99 -16.49
CA GLU A 360 24.60 -16.76 -17.60
C GLU A 360 25.18 -15.74 -18.61
#